data_122b34675bedd773d6f6f5d0f6e4e0df
#
_entry.id   122b34675bedd773d6f6f5d0f6e4e0df
#
_cell.length_a   1.000
_cell.length_b   1.000
_cell.length_c   1.000
_cell.angle_alpha   90.00
_cell.angle_beta   90.00
_cell.angle_gamma   90.00
#
_symmetry.space_group_name_H-M   'P 1'
#
loop_
_entity.id
_entity.type
_entity.pdbx_description
1 polymer ?
#
loop_
_entity_poly.entity_id
_entity_poly.type
_entity_poly.pdbx_seq_one_letter_code
_entity_poly.pdbx_strand_id
1 'polypeptide(L)'
;MPLPDPIRVIVTKPMEFGRFFLPGPTEVRPEVLEAMVRPVIGHRGEDMERLLSGMDTALRGLFRTRRPVYVSTSSATGFMETAITNLSRGRILCLVGGAFGARFHKIAERCGRPADALAVEWGTPHTPALLREALDSSPGVYDLVTVVHSETSTGVLNPVAELAAVVREHEDILIAVDGVTSVGGARVEFDAWDLDFLLTGSQKALALPPGLALAAASRRALERAETIPARSYYFDLLEFERRAPEFQTTNTPAVNLFYALDAQMERIMQEGLEARWARHQAMAERTWAW
;
A
#
# COMPACT_ATOMS: atom_id res chain seq x y z
N MET A 1 -42.89 -21.31 -22.42
CA MET A 1 -41.54 -21.45 -22.86
C MET A 1 -40.73 -22.01 -21.70
N PRO A 2 -40.10 -23.19 -21.78
CA PRO A 2 -39.24 -23.68 -20.75
C PRO A 2 -38.01 -22.76 -20.62
N LEU A 3 -37.55 -22.47 -19.38
CA LEU A 3 -36.35 -21.73 -19.13
C LEU A 3 -35.15 -22.48 -19.75
N PRO A 4 -34.18 -21.73 -20.33
CA PRO A 4 -32.98 -22.37 -20.87
C PRO A 4 -32.22 -23.08 -19.75
N ASP A 5 -31.61 -24.24 -20.10
CA ASP A 5 -30.76 -25.01 -19.20
C ASP A 5 -29.73 -24.13 -18.50
N PRO A 6 -29.45 -24.36 -17.20
CA PRO A 6 -28.44 -23.59 -16.52
C PRO A 6 -27.11 -23.74 -17.26
N ILE A 7 -26.46 -22.59 -17.50
CA ILE A 7 -25.13 -22.52 -18.15
C ILE A 7 -24.19 -23.45 -17.35
N ARG A 8 -23.86 -24.60 -17.95
CA ARG A 8 -22.77 -25.44 -17.44
C ARG A 8 -21.48 -24.66 -17.59
N VAL A 9 -21.02 -24.06 -16.49
CA VAL A 9 -19.64 -23.56 -16.43
C VAL A 9 -18.74 -24.79 -16.58
N ILE A 10 -18.14 -24.93 -17.76
CA ILE A 10 -17.12 -25.95 -18.01
C ILE A 10 -15.88 -25.48 -17.26
N VAL A 11 -15.74 -25.85 -15.98
CA VAL A 11 -14.48 -25.74 -15.26
C VAL A 11 -13.55 -26.82 -15.83
N THR A 12 -12.84 -26.44 -16.88
CA THR A 12 -11.81 -27.29 -17.50
C THR A 12 -10.58 -27.30 -16.64
N LYS A 13 -10.39 -28.28 -15.81
CA LYS A 13 -9.32 -28.53 -14.82
C LYS A 13 -9.29 -27.55 -13.65
N PRO A 14 -9.35 -28.04 -12.40
CA PRO A 14 -9.00 -27.22 -11.25
C PRO A 14 -7.56 -26.72 -11.43
N MET A 15 -7.34 -25.40 -11.31
CA MET A 15 -5.99 -24.86 -11.24
C MET A 15 -5.35 -25.43 -9.98
N GLU A 16 -4.24 -26.14 -10.14
CA GLU A 16 -3.50 -26.67 -9.00
C GLU A 16 -2.81 -25.51 -8.27
N PHE A 17 -3.12 -25.36 -6.98
CA PHE A 17 -2.45 -24.41 -6.09
C PHE A 17 -0.95 -24.80 -5.93
N GLY A 18 -0.06 -23.82 -5.85
CA GLY A 18 1.38 -24.04 -5.62
C GLY A 18 2.24 -24.02 -6.87
N ARG A 19 1.74 -23.52 -8.01
CA ARG A 19 2.48 -23.45 -9.29
C ARG A 19 2.83 -22.04 -9.74
N PHE A 20 2.50 -21.03 -8.97
CA PHE A 20 2.61 -19.64 -9.39
C PHE A 20 3.80 -18.95 -8.68
N PHE A 21 4.95 -18.92 -9.33
CA PHE A 21 6.21 -18.36 -8.79
C PHE A 21 6.54 -17.01 -9.40
N LEU A 22 5.63 -16.03 -9.24
CA LEU A 22 5.86 -14.65 -9.64
C LEU A 22 6.03 -13.74 -8.41
N PRO A 23 6.76 -12.62 -8.53
CA PRO A 23 6.85 -11.63 -7.44
C PRO A 23 5.50 -10.93 -7.17
N GLY A 24 4.49 -11.20 -7.95
CA GLY A 24 3.10 -10.77 -7.85
C GLY A 24 2.47 -10.49 -9.20
N PRO A 25 1.14 -10.69 -9.33
CA PRO A 25 0.25 -11.17 -8.26
C PRO A 25 0.67 -12.53 -7.73
N THR A 26 0.46 -12.77 -6.44
CA THR A 26 0.73 -14.05 -5.78
C THR A 26 -0.48 -14.97 -5.84
N GLU A 27 -0.28 -16.25 -5.60
CA GLU A 27 -1.41 -17.18 -5.47
C GLU A 27 -2.29 -16.81 -4.27
N VAL A 28 -3.58 -17.01 -4.46
CA VAL A 28 -4.62 -16.80 -3.44
C VAL A 28 -5.08 -18.16 -2.92
N ARG A 29 -5.13 -18.32 -1.62
CA ARG A 29 -5.58 -19.57 -1.02
C ARG A 29 -7.06 -19.84 -1.32
N PRO A 30 -7.45 -21.13 -1.51
CA PRO A 30 -8.84 -21.49 -1.79
C PRO A 30 -9.84 -20.91 -0.80
N GLU A 31 -9.54 -20.91 0.50
CA GLU A 31 -10.44 -20.42 1.54
C GLU A 31 -10.69 -18.91 1.43
N VAL A 32 -9.71 -18.16 0.93
CA VAL A 32 -9.86 -16.72 0.66
C VAL A 32 -10.70 -16.48 -0.59
N LEU A 33 -10.55 -17.32 -1.63
CA LEU A 33 -11.39 -17.26 -2.83
C LEU A 33 -12.85 -17.66 -2.52
N GLU A 34 -13.06 -18.66 -1.66
CA GLU A 34 -14.38 -19.08 -1.20
C GLU A 34 -15.14 -17.95 -0.49
N ALA A 35 -14.45 -17.09 0.25
CA ALA A 35 -15.09 -15.94 0.87
C ALA A 35 -15.72 -14.99 -0.16
N MET A 36 -15.21 -14.94 -1.38
CA MET A 36 -15.67 -14.05 -2.45
C MET A 36 -17.01 -14.45 -3.07
N VAL A 37 -17.48 -15.70 -2.88
CA VAL A 37 -18.75 -16.16 -3.45
C VAL A 37 -19.97 -15.80 -2.58
N ARG A 38 -19.77 -15.09 -1.47
CA ARG A 38 -20.84 -14.56 -0.63
C ARG A 38 -21.71 -13.56 -1.42
N PRO A 39 -23.03 -13.48 -1.13
CA PRO A 39 -23.90 -12.50 -1.75
C PRO A 39 -23.41 -11.05 -1.57
N VAL A 40 -23.58 -10.24 -2.60
CA VAL A 40 -23.24 -8.81 -2.53
C VAL A 40 -24.19 -8.10 -1.57
N ILE A 41 -23.66 -7.24 -0.72
CA ILE A 41 -24.39 -6.42 0.25
C ILE A 41 -24.44 -4.96 -0.17
N GLY A 42 -25.37 -4.20 0.39
CA GLY A 42 -25.47 -2.75 0.18
C GLY A 42 -24.26 -2.04 0.79
N HIS A 43 -23.49 -1.33 -0.04
CA HIS A 43 -22.23 -0.69 0.38
C HIS A 43 -22.41 0.55 1.27
N ARG A 44 -23.64 0.97 1.55
CA ARG A 44 -23.98 2.08 2.48
C ARG A 44 -24.83 1.61 3.65
N GLY A 45 -25.02 0.31 3.81
CA GLY A 45 -25.81 -0.28 4.88
C GLY A 45 -24.96 -0.86 6.00
N GLU A 46 -25.65 -1.21 7.10
CA GLU A 46 -25.07 -1.76 8.32
C GLU A 46 -24.19 -3.01 8.10
N ASP A 47 -24.49 -3.83 7.07
CA ASP A 47 -23.70 -5.02 6.77
C ASP A 47 -22.28 -4.63 6.33
N MET A 48 -22.13 -3.57 5.53
CA MET A 48 -20.82 -3.07 5.11
C MET A 48 -20.08 -2.39 6.27
N GLU A 49 -20.79 -1.65 7.11
CA GLU A 49 -20.21 -1.04 8.31
C GLU A 49 -19.70 -2.10 9.28
N ARG A 50 -20.46 -3.19 9.50
CA ARG A 50 -20.00 -4.34 10.30
C ARG A 50 -18.76 -5.01 9.70
N LEU A 51 -18.73 -5.21 8.39
CA LEU A 51 -17.59 -5.80 7.70
C LEU A 51 -16.33 -4.95 7.88
N LEU A 52 -16.41 -3.64 7.65
CA LEU A 52 -15.27 -2.74 7.77
C LEU A 52 -14.82 -2.55 9.23
N SER A 53 -15.76 -2.36 10.15
CA SER A 53 -15.44 -2.23 11.59
C SER A 53 -14.82 -3.52 12.16
N GLY A 54 -15.26 -4.69 11.68
CA GLY A 54 -14.68 -5.98 12.06
C GLY A 54 -13.21 -6.11 11.69
N MET A 55 -12.79 -5.54 10.57
CA MET A 55 -11.40 -5.57 10.11
C MET A 55 -10.51 -4.46 10.68
N ASP A 56 -11.05 -3.39 11.24
CA ASP A 56 -10.30 -2.16 11.59
C ASP A 56 -9.08 -2.44 12.48
N THR A 57 -9.26 -3.23 13.54
CA THR A 57 -8.17 -3.59 14.45
C THR A 57 -7.06 -4.38 13.73
N ALA A 58 -7.43 -5.32 12.88
CA ALA A 58 -6.47 -6.12 12.12
C ALA A 58 -5.71 -5.27 11.09
N LEU A 59 -6.39 -4.37 10.39
CA LEU A 59 -5.78 -3.45 9.43
C LEU A 59 -4.81 -2.48 10.11
N ARG A 60 -5.19 -1.89 11.23
CA ARG A 60 -4.29 -1.04 12.03
C ARG A 60 -3.09 -1.84 12.54
N GLY A 61 -3.32 -3.06 13.01
CA GLY A 61 -2.25 -3.98 13.42
C GLY A 61 -1.27 -4.27 12.27
N LEU A 62 -1.78 -4.51 11.06
CA LEU A 62 -0.97 -4.76 9.87
C LEU A 62 -0.02 -3.60 9.53
N PHE A 63 -0.49 -2.35 9.68
CA PHE A 63 0.29 -1.14 9.43
C PHE A 63 1.08 -0.66 10.66
N ARG A 64 0.87 -1.27 11.83
CA ARG A 64 1.44 -0.79 13.11
C ARG A 64 1.09 0.68 13.37
N THR A 65 -0.20 1.01 13.28
CA THR A 65 -0.69 2.39 13.44
C THR A 65 -1.97 2.47 14.28
N ARG A 66 -2.15 3.60 14.94
CA ARG A 66 -3.42 4.00 15.56
C ARG A 66 -4.34 4.77 14.61
N ARG A 67 -3.82 5.16 13.44
CA ARG A 67 -4.57 5.84 12.40
C ARG A 67 -5.52 4.88 11.68
N PRO A 68 -6.60 5.36 11.09
CA PRO A 68 -7.41 4.57 10.16
C PRO A 68 -6.56 4.03 9.01
N VAL A 69 -6.90 2.83 8.54
CA VAL A 69 -6.35 2.29 7.29
C VAL A 69 -7.43 2.38 6.24
N TYR A 70 -7.18 3.18 5.22
CA TYR A 70 -8.10 3.37 4.10
C TYR A 70 -8.01 2.20 3.14
N VAL A 71 -9.15 1.77 2.60
CA VAL A 71 -9.20 0.72 1.57
C VAL A 71 -9.88 1.29 0.32
N SER A 72 -9.20 1.20 -0.81
CA SER A 72 -9.68 1.64 -2.12
C SER A 72 -9.83 0.46 -3.07
N THR A 73 -10.90 0.47 -3.87
CA THR A 73 -11.04 -0.44 -5.02
C THR A 73 -10.18 0.11 -6.16
N SER A 74 -8.89 -0.19 -6.09
CA SER A 74 -7.89 0.25 -7.07
C SER A 74 -6.64 -0.62 -6.99
N SER A 75 -5.70 -0.44 -7.89
CA SER A 75 -4.32 -0.88 -7.66
C SER A 75 -3.60 0.09 -6.72
N ALA A 76 -2.51 -0.36 -6.08
CA ALA A 76 -1.67 0.48 -5.23
C ALA A 76 -1.16 1.75 -5.95
N THR A 77 -1.06 1.74 -7.28
CA THR A 77 -0.72 2.91 -8.08
C THR A 77 -1.66 4.09 -7.83
N GLY A 78 -2.95 3.83 -7.50
CA GLY A 78 -3.88 4.88 -7.10
C GLY A 78 -3.45 5.61 -5.83
N PHE A 79 -2.96 4.90 -4.82
CA PHE A 79 -2.42 5.54 -3.61
C PHE A 79 -1.03 6.16 -3.82
N MET A 80 -0.24 5.70 -4.79
CA MET A 80 0.95 6.46 -5.22
C MET A 80 0.53 7.84 -5.79
N GLU A 81 -0.52 7.88 -6.61
CA GLU A 81 -1.09 9.13 -7.12
C GLU A 81 -1.69 9.99 -6.01
N THR A 82 -2.38 9.37 -5.01
CA THR A 82 -2.85 10.07 -3.81
C THR A 82 -1.71 10.77 -3.10
N ALA A 83 -0.59 10.09 -2.84
CA ALA A 83 0.57 10.69 -2.19
C ALA A 83 1.07 11.93 -2.94
N ILE A 84 1.21 11.85 -4.26
CA ILE A 84 1.67 12.94 -5.10
C ILE A 84 0.69 14.12 -5.11
N THR A 85 -0.59 13.86 -5.32
CA THR A 85 -1.59 14.92 -5.54
C THR A 85 -2.11 15.55 -4.24
N ASN A 86 -2.00 14.83 -3.10
CA ASN A 86 -2.50 15.30 -1.81
C ASN A 86 -1.41 15.75 -0.83
N LEU A 87 -0.14 15.37 -1.04
CA LEU A 87 0.90 15.68 -0.07
C LEU A 87 1.96 16.66 -0.56
N SER A 88 2.06 16.92 -1.87
CA SER A 88 3.00 17.89 -2.42
C SER A 88 2.31 19.15 -2.92
N ARG A 89 2.82 20.31 -2.46
CA ARG A 89 2.47 21.65 -2.96
C ARG A 89 3.50 22.17 -3.97
N GLY A 90 4.72 21.63 -3.92
CA GLY A 90 5.88 22.11 -4.63
C GLY A 90 6.61 21.01 -5.37
N ARG A 91 7.87 20.81 -5.01
CA ARG A 91 8.77 19.84 -5.66
C ARG A 91 8.98 18.60 -4.81
N ILE A 92 9.03 17.46 -5.48
CA ILE A 92 9.15 16.13 -4.87
C ILE A 92 10.55 15.58 -5.12
N LEU A 93 11.18 15.00 -4.09
CA LEU A 93 12.39 14.19 -4.23
C LEU A 93 11.99 12.72 -4.26
N CYS A 94 12.16 12.06 -5.41
CA CYS A 94 11.86 10.65 -5.58
C CYS A 94 13.13 9.81 -5.46
N LEU A 95 13.17 8.88 -4.50
CA LEU A 95 14.26 7.93 -4.34
C LEU A 95 14.11 6.81 -5.38
N VAL A 96 15.04 6.74 -6.34
CA VAL A 96 14.95 5.86 -7.51
C VAL A 96 16.09 4.85 -7.48
N GLY A 97 15.81 3.64 -7.00
CA GLY A 97 16.74 2.49 -7.01
C GLY A 97 16.22 1.31 -7.83
N GLY A 98 15.13 1.51 -8.61
CA GLY A 98 14.52 0.48 -9.45
C GLY A 98 13.24 0.96 -10.14
N ALA A 99 12.49 0.01 -10.70
CA ALA A 99 11.33 0.29 -11.54
C ALA A 99 10.17 0.97 -10.80
N PHE A 100 9.97 0.67 -9.50
CA PHE A 100 8.86 1.24 -8.74
C PHE A 100 9.21 2.62 -8.19
N GLY A 101 10.46 2.90 -7.82
CA GLY A 101 10.93 4.27 -7.57
C GLY A 101 10.81 5.15 -8.81
N ALA A 102 11.21 4.65 -9.97
CA ALA A 102 11.03 5.34 -11.25
C ALA A 102 9.55 5.56 -11.59
N ARG A 103 8.66 4.63 -11.19
CA ARG A 103 7.21 4.81 -11.34
C ARG A 103 6.68 5.96 -10.50
N PHE A 104 7.10 6.10 -9.26
CA PHE A 104 6.73 7.22 -8.40
C PHE A 104 7.12 8.56 -9.04
N HIS A 105 8.36 8.67 -9.52
CA HIS A 105 8.84 9.84 -10.25
C HIS A 105 7.97 10.15 -11.48
N LYS A 106 7.71 9.14 -12.31
CA LYS A 106 6.85 9.29 -13.49
C LYS A 106 5.42 9.72 -13.16
N ILE A 107 4.85 9.22 -12.05
CA ILE A 107 3.52 9.64 -11.59
C ILE A 107 3.55 11.13 -11.21
N ALA A 108 4.58 11.57 -10.46
CA ALA A 108 4.73 12.98 -10.11
C ALA A 108 4.73 13.88 -11.34
N GLU A 109 5.55 13.56 -12.35
CA GLU A 109 5.59 14.30 -13.62
C GLU A 109 4.21 14.32 -14.32
N ARG A 110 3.51 13.16 -14.38
CA ARG A 110 2.20 13.06 -15.05
C ARG A 110 1.08 13.78 -14.30
N CYS A 111 1.21 13.90 -12.98
CA CYS A 111 0.30 14.69 -12.15
C CYS A 111 0.67 16.20 -12.16
N GLY A 112 1.64 16.60 -12.97
CA GLY A 112 2.06 18.02 -13.10
C GLY A 112 2.80 18.55 -11.88
N ARG A 113 3.42 17.66 -11.07
CA ARG A 113 4.25 18.04 -9.93
C ARG A 113 5.73 18.02 -10.33
N PRO A 114 6.49 19.10 -10.12
CA PRO A 114 7.93 19.07 -10.32
C PRO A 114 8.55 17.98 -9.45
N ALA A 115 9.43 17.17 -10.02
CA ALA A 115 10.04 16.07 -9.29
C ALA A 115 11.48 15.85 -9.77
N ASP A 116 12.37 15.57 -8.81
CA ASP A 116 13.74 15.18 -9.08
C ASP A 116 13.97 13.74 -8.62
N ALA A 117 14.80 13.01 -9.34
CA ALA A 117 15.17 11.64 -9.01
C ALA A 117 16.51 11.64 -8.25
N LEU A 118 16.49 11.21 -6.98
CA LEU A 118 17.71 10.79 -6.28
C LEU A 118 17.99 9.34 -6.68
N ALA A 119 18.74 9.17 -7.77
CA ALA A 119 18.99 7.88 -8.35
C ALA A 119 20.22 7.20 -7.75
N VAL A 120 20.12 5.90 -7.51
CA VAL A 120 21.23 5.01 -7.18
C VAL A 120 21.31 3.89 -8.21
N GLU A 121 22.47 3.21 -8.26
CA GLU A 121 22.62 2.02 -9.09
C GLU A 121 21.59 0.95 -8.66
N TRP A 122 20.96 0.30 -9.63
CA TRP A 122 20.00 -0.76 -9.36
C TRP A 122 20.63 -1.90 -8.58
N GLY A 123 20.00 -2.29 -7.48
CA GLY A 123 20.56 -3.27 -6.54
C GLY A 123 21.25 -2.62 -5.33
N THR A 124 21.36 -1.29 -5.31
CA THR A 124 21.93 -0.53 -4.19
C THR A 124 20.81 0.15 -3.38
N PRO A 125 20.79 0.04 -2.05
CA PRO A 125 19.84 0.77 -1.22
C PRO A 125 20.19 2.25 -1.11
N HIS A 126 19.18 3.11 -0.94
CA HIS A 126 19.41 4.49 -0.54
C HIS A 126 19.92 4.55 0.90
N THR A 127 20.94 5.34 1.14
CA THR A 127 21.49 5.53 2.48
C THR A 127 20.96 6.81 3.13
N PRO A 128 20.83 6.86 4.47
CA PRO A 128 20.50 8.10 5.19
C PRO A 128 21.46 9.28 4.87
N ALA A 129 22.75 8.96 4.70
CA ALA A 129 23.75 9.99 4.37
C ALA A 129 23.51 10.63 3.00
N LEU A 130 23.19 9.81 1.97
CA LEU A 130 22.89 10.31 0.63
C LEU A 130 21.63 11.19 0.63
N LEU A 131 20.57 10.76 1.35
CA LEU A 131 19.33 11.54 1.45
C LEU A 131 19.59 12.87 2.17
N ARG A 132 20.32 12.85 3.29
CA ARG A 132 20.68 14.07 4.04
C ARG A 132 21.45 15.06 3.16
N GLU A 133 22.48 14.60 2.46
CA GLU A 133 23.26 15.43 1.54
C GLU A 133 22.37 16.10 0.47
N ALA A 134 21.43 15.35 -0.10
CA ALA A 134 20.50 15.87 -1.11
C ALA A 134 19.57 16.95 -0.54
N LEU A 135 19.03 16.75 0.67
CA LEU A 135 18.12 17.70 1.31
C LEU A 135 18.86 18.94 1.80
N ASP A 136 20.04 18.80 2.42
CA ASP A 136 20.87 19.90 2.93
C ASP A 136 21.43 20.77 1.80
N SER A 137 21.71 20.17 0.64
CA SER A 137 22.17 20.91 -0.56
C SER A 137 21.06 21.72 -1.23
N SER A 138 19.81 21.46 -0.88
CA SER A 138 18.63 22.07 -1.52
C SER A 138 17.59 22.52 -0.49
N PRO A 139 17.94 23.39 0.47
CA PRO A 139 17.05 23.78 1.56
C PRO A 139 15.80 24.48 1.03
N GLY A 140 14.62 24.02 1.50
CA GLY A 140 13.31 24.58 1.12
C GLY A 140 12.85 24.28 -0.31
N VAL A 141 13.59 23.43 -1.06
CA VAL A 141 13.21 23.06 -2.42
C VAL A 141 12.16 21.97 -2.44
N TYR A 142 12.32 20.94 -1.61
CA TYR A 142 11.44 19.78 -1.56
C TYR A 142 10.42 19.89 -0.43
N ASP A 143 9.20 19.37 -0.66
CA ASP A 143 8.15 19.28 0.35
C ASP A 143 7.60 17.84 0.52
N LEU A 144 8.06 16.92 -0.32
CA LEU A 144 7.73 15.51 -0.24
C LEU A 144 8.93 14.66 -0.69
N VAL A 145 9.25 13.62 0.09
CA VAL A 145 10.13 12.52 -0.30
C VAL A 145 9.30 11.28 -0.57
N THR A 146 9.56 10.59 -1.69
CA THR A 146 8.95 9.28 -1.96
C THR A 146 9.99 8.18 -1.99
N VAL A 147 9.69 7.04 -1.38
CA VAL A 147 10.57 5.88 -1.33
C VAL A 147 9.79 4.58 -1.48
N VAL A 148 10.39 3.60 -2.15
CA VAL A 148 9.91 2.21 -2.18
C VAL A 148 10.63 1.44 -1.08
N HIS A 149 9.89 0.85 -0.12
CA HIS A 149 10.51 0.10 0.97
C HIS A 149 11.18 -1.19 0.45
N SER A 150 10.45 -2.02 -0.28
CA SER A 150 11.00 -3.23 -0.91
C SER A 150 10.86 -3.10 -2.43
N GLU A 151 11.96 -2.76 -3.10
CA GLU A 151 12.00 -2.57 -4.55
C GLU A 151 12.00 -3.93 -5.25
N THR A 152 10.84 -4.34 -5.73
CA THR A 152 10.62 -5.68 -6.31
C THR A 152 11.52 -5.96 -7.52
N SER A 153 11.85 -4.93 -8.31
CA SER A 153 12.64 -5.09 -9.54
C SER A 153 14.11 -5.44 -9.29
N THR A 154 14.61 -5.17 -8.07
CA THR A 154 16.01 -5.38 -7.70
C THR A 154 16.20 -6.26 -6.47
N GLY A 155 15.12 -6.48 -5.69
CA GLY A 155 15.17 -7.20 -4.41
C GLY A 155 15.74 -6.40 -3.24
N VAL A 156 15.97 -5.09 -3.42
CA VAL A 156 16.50 -4.21 -2.37
C VAL A 156 15.43 -3.86 -1.34
N LEU A 157 15.77 -3.98 -0.07
CA LEU A 157 15.00 -3.45 1.05
C LEU A 157 15.67 -2.15 1.53
N ASN A 158 15.02 -1.01 1.31
CA ASN A 158 15.52 0.28 1.75
C ASN A 158 15.33 0.48 3.26
N PRO A 159 16.27 1.16 3.96
CA PRO A 159 16.19 1.41 5.39
C PRO A 159 15.22 2.56 5.71
N VAL A 160 13.91 2.32 5.55
CA VAL A 160 12.88 3.36 5.62
C VAL A 160 12.82 4.04 6.99
N ALA A 161 13.07 3.32 8.09
CA ALA A 161 13.10 3.92 9.42
C ALA A 161 14.15 5.04 9.52
N GLU A 162 15.35 4.75 9.03
CA GLU A 162 16.49 5.68 9.06
C GLU A 162 16.30 6.82 8.03
N LEU A 163 15.72 6.54 6.88
CA LEU A 163 15.39 7.56 5.88
C LEU A 163 14.30 8.51 6.40
N ALA A 164 13.29 7.98 7.08
CA ALA A 164 12.26 8.80 7.71
C ALA A 164 12.85 9.70 8.82
N ALA A 165 13.80 9.18 9.62
CA ALA A 165 14.49 9.99 10.61
C ALA A 165 15.23 11.18 9.99
N VAL A 166 15.88 11.00 8.83
CA VAL A 166 16.49 12.12 8.09
C VAL A 166 15.45 13.12 7.63
N VAL A 167 14.32 12.65 7.07
CA VAL A 167 13.26 13.58 6.65
C VAL A 167 12.70 14.38 7.83
N ARG A 168 12.66 13.80 9.04
CA ARG A 168 12.22 14.52 10.27
C ARG A 168 13.16 15.63 10.72
N GLU A 169 14.39 15.68 10.25
CA GLU A 169 15.30 16.81 10.47
C GLU A 169 14.83 18.09 9.72
N HIS A 170 13.85 17.96 8.81
CA HIS A 170 13.28 19.03 7.98
C HIS A 170 11.76 19.13 8.21
N GLU A 171 11.29 20.16 8.93
CA GLU A 171 9.91 20.31 9.40
C GLU A 171 8.84 20.27 8.29
N ASP A 172 9.14 20.84 7.13
CA ASP A 172 8.17 20.99 6.02
C ASP A 172 8.18 19.84 5.02
N ILE A 173 9.01 18.82 5.21
CA ILE A 173 9.11 17.70 4.28
C ILE A 173 8.33 16.51 4.83
N LEU A 174 7.42 15.97 4.00
CA LEU A 174 6.71 14.72 4.28
C LEU A 174 7.40 13.52 3.62
N ILE A 175 7.14 12.32 4.12
CA ILE A 175 7.60 11.07 3.53
C ILE A 175 6.44 10.17 3.14
N ALA A 176 6.42 9.72 1.87
CA ALA A 176 5.48 8.74 1.36
C ALA A 176 6.19 7.44 0.97
N VAL A 177 5.72 6.33 1.52
CA VAL A 177 6.35 5.02 1.39
C VAL A 177 5.47 4.08 0.58
N ASP A 178 6.03 3.54 -0.50
CA ASP A 178 5.48 2.37 -1.18
C ASP A 178 5.87 1.10 -0.42
N GLY A 179 4.92 0.56 0.33
CA GLY A 179 5.02 -0.71 1.05
C GLY A 179 4.35 -1.88 0.34
N VAL A 180 4.11 -1.80 -0.97
CA VAL A 180 3.33 -2.80 -1.72
C VAL A 180 3.89 -4.21 -1.53
N THR A 181 5.18 -4.38 -1.56
CA THR A 181 5.82 -5.69 -1.41
C THR A 181 6.16 -6.00 0.05
N SER A 182 6.33 -4.99 0.90
CA SER A 182 6.80 -5.17 2.28
C SER A 182 5.69 -5.31 3.33
N VAL A 183 4.58 -4.56 3.22
CA VAL A 183 3.50 -4.64 4.22
C VAL A 183 2.92 -6.05 4.29
N GLY A 184 3.00 -6.66 5.47
CA GLY A 184 2.63 -8.06 5.71
C GLY A 184 3.70 -9.10 5.34
N GLY A 185 4.81 -8.70 4.70
CA GLY A 185 5.93 -9.59 4.34
C GLY A 185 7.23 -9.26 5.05
N ALA A 186 7.50 -7.98 5.27
CA ALA A 186 8.64 -7.48 6.03
C ALA A 186 8.16 -6.55 7.14
N ARG A 187 9.03 -6.26 8.10
CA ARG A 187 8.72 -5.35 9.20
C ARG A 187 8.43 -3.94 8.67
N VAL A 188 7.27 -3.39 9.04
CA VAL A 188 6.87 -2.01 8.78
C VAL A 188 6.18 -1.48 10.04
N GLU A 189 6.57 -0.30 10.50
CA GLU A 189 6.09 0.31 11.74
C GLU A 189 5.69 1.76 11.48
N PHE A 190 4.46 1.98 10.99
CA PHE A 190 4.01 3.30 10.55
C PHE A 190 4.20 4.38 11.62
N ASP A 191 3.65 4.16 12.83
CA ASP A 191 3.72 5.14 13.92
C ASP A 191 5.14 5.27 14.48
N ALA A 192 5.84 4.14 14.70
CA ALA A 192 7.17 4.14 15.32
C ALA A 192 8.25 4.71 14.40
N TRP A 193 8.10 4.60 13.09
CA TRP A 193 9.00 5.21 12.10
C TRP A 193 8.57 6.62 11.71
N ASP A 194 7.52 7.15 12.33
CA ASP A 194 6.97 8.49 12.11
C ASP A 194 6.70 8.79 10.62
N LEU A 195 6.10 7.83 9.89
CA LEU A 195 5.77 7.97 8.48
C LEU A 195 4.58 8.91 8.27
N ASP A 196 4.54 9.60 7.13
CA ASP A 196 3.40 10.45 6.79
C ASP A 196 2.37 9.74 5.93
N PHE A 197 2.82 8.88 5.01
CA PHE A 197 1.94 8.09 4.16
C PHE A 197 2.60 6.74 3.86
N LEU A 198 1.84 5.67 4.06
CA LEU A 198 2.25 4.31 3.73
C LEU A 198 1.13 3.66 2.91
N LEU A 199 1.50 3.08 1.78
CA LEU A 199 0.56 2.39 0.92
C LEU A 199 0.96 0.93 0.67
N THR A 200 -0.03 0.09 0.37
CA THR A 200 0.19 -1.28 -0.10
C THR A 200 -0.90 -1.73 -1.08
N GLY A 201 -0.72 -2.91 -1.66
CA GLY A 201 -1.67 -3.53 -2.57
C GLY A 201 -1.99 -4.97 -2.20
N SER A 202 -3.19 -5.41 -2.56
CA SER A 202 -3.73 -6.72 -2.20
C SER A 202 -2.95 -7.92 -2.74
N GLN A 203 -2.33 -7.79 -3.92
CA GLN A 203 -1.81 -8.91 -4.73
C GLN A 203 -0.35 -9.32 -4.43
N LYS A 204 0.24 -8.82 -3.35
CA LYS A 204 1.62 -9.12 -2.93
C LYS A 204 1.63 -9.94 -1.64
N ALA A 205 2.33 -9.49 -0.61
CA ALA A 205 2.44 -10.21 0.66
C ALA A 205 1.08 -10.45 1.36
N LEU A 206 0.04 -9.69 1.02
CA LEU A 206 -1.31 -9.95 1.52
C LEU A 206 -1.97 -11.18 0.89
N ALA A 207 -1.44 -11.68 -0.22
CA ALA A 207 -1.91 -12.88 -0.93
C ALA A 207 -3.44 -12.88 -1.20
N LEU A 208 -3.90 -11.75 -1.74
CA LEU A 208 -5.28 -11.49 -2.16
C LEU A 208 -5.36 -11.33 -3.68
N PRO A 209 -6.52 -11.50 -4.29
CA PRO A 209 -6.70 -11.11 -5.68
C PRO A 209 -6.35 -9.62 -5.88
N PRO A 210 -5.80 -9.22 -7.06
CA PRO A 210 -5.60 -7.83 -7.40
C PRO A 210 -6.91 -7.05 -7.36
N GLY A 211 -6.88 -5.78 -6.94
CA GLY A 211 -8.04 -4.90 -7.01
C GLY A 211 -8.31 -4.07 -5.76
N LEU A 212 -7.59 -4.32 -4.66
CA LEU A 212 -7.60 -3.46 -3.49
C LEU A 212 -6.23 -2.81 -3.26
N ALA A 213 -6.26 -1.56 -2.84
CA ALA A 213 -5.14 -0.83 -2.28
C ALA A 213 -5.47 -0.37 -0.86
N LEU A 214 -4.48 -0.36 0.01
CA LEU A 214 -4.62 0.06 1.39
C LEU A 214 -3.60 1.16 1.69
N ALA A 215 -3.97 2.13 2.52
CA ALA A 215 -3.04 3.18 2.96
C ALA A 215 -3.38 3.69 4.36
N ALA A 216 -2.36 4.24 5.03
CA ALA A 216 -2.50 5.03 6.24
C ALA A 216 -1.83 6.39 6.05
N ALA A 217 -2.38 7.43 6.70
CA ALA A 217 -1.86 8.78 6.65
C ALA A 217 -1.69 9.37 8.05
N SER A 218 -0.59 10.11 8.26
CA SER A 218 -0.34 10.84 9.50
C SER A 218 -1.24 12.08 9.60
N ARG A 219 -1.32 12.67 10.79
CA ARG A 219 -2.01 13.96 10.95
C ARG A 219 -1.36 15.05 10.11
N ARG A 220 -0.01 15.10 10.04
CA ARG A 220 0.73 16.05 9.19
C ARG A 220 0.36 15.91 7.71
N ALA A 221 0.17 14.67 7.22
CA ALA A 221 -0.27 14.42 5.85
C ALA A 221 -1.68 14.98 5.58
N LEU A 222 -2.60 14.83 6.54
CA LEU A 222 -3.96 15.39 6.43
C LEU A 222 -3.94 16.92 6.45
N GLU A 223 -3.22 17.53 7.39
CA GLU A 223 -3.03 18.98 7.48
C GLU A 223 -2.42 19.55 6.18
N ARG A 224 -1.46 18.85 5.60
CA ARG A 224 -0.91 19.20 4.29
C ARG A 224 -1.98 19.11 3.19
N ALA A 225 -2.77 18.04 3.15
CA ALA A 225 -3.83 17.85 2.16
C ALA A 225 -4.88 18.97 2.20
N GLU A 226 -5.21 19.48 3.38
CA GLU A 226 -6.13 20.63 3.54
C GLU A 226 -5.63 21.90 2.81
N THR A 227 -4.33 22.06 2.67
CA THR A 227 -3.72 23.21 1.99
C THR A 227 -3.66 23.09 0.46
N ILE A 228 -4.04 21.92 -0.10
CA ILE A 228 -3.95 21.65 -1.54
C ILE A 228 -5.35 21.72 -2.15
N PRO A 229 -5.64 22.75 -2.98
CA PRO A 229 -7.00 22.97 -3.49
C PRO A 229 -7.41 22.00 -4.61
N ALA A 230 -6.45 21.49 -5.38
CA ALA A 230 -6.70 20.64 -6.55
C ALA A 230 -6.22 19.20 -6.31
N ARG A 231 -6.88 18.51 -5.37
CA ARG A 231 -6.73 17.07 -5.15
C ARG A 231 -7.56 16.27 -6.16
N SER A 232 -7.21 15.01 -6.36
CA SER A 232 -8.03 14.09 -7.16
C SER A 232 -9.43 13.92 -6.56
N TYR A 233 -10.47 13.87 -7.37
CA TYR A 233 -11.82 13.55 -6.88
C TYR A 233 -11.92 12.11 -6.37
N TYR A 234 -11.35 11.14 -7.09
CA TYR A 234 -11.40 9.72 -6.73
C TYR A 234 -10.44 9.36 -5.60
N PHE A 235 -9.28 10.00 -5.57
CA PHE A 235 -8.18 9.74 -4.62
C PHE A 235 -7.97 10.93 -3.67
N ASP A 236 -9.06 11.58 -3.23
CA ASP A 236 -9.00 12.65 -2.21
C ASP A 236 -8.77 12.04 -0.83
N LEU A 237 -7.59 12.30 -0.25
CA LEU A 237 -7.21 11.80 1.07
C LEU A 237 -8.15 12.26 2.18
N LEU A 238 -8.66 13.49 2.09
CA LEU A 238 -9.58 14.03 3.09
C LEU A 238 -10.94 13.35 3.02
N GLU A 239 -11.39 12.91 1.84
CA GLU A 239 -12.62 12.14 1.73
C GLU A 239 -12.45 10.72 2.32
N PHE A 240 -11.28 10.09 2.15
CA PHE A 240 -10.96 8.83 2.84
C PHE A 240 -10.99 9.02 4.36
N GLU A 241 -10.34 10.05 4.90
CA GLU A 241 -10.33 10.35 6.33
C GLU A 241 -11.72 10.62 6.86
N ARG A 242 -12.54 11.39 6.14
CA ARG A 242 -13.91 11.72 6.54
C ARG A 242 -14.81 10.48 6.64
N ARG A 243 -14.60 9.49 5.75
CA ARG A 243 -15.41 8.26 5.72
C ARG A 243 -14.93 7.20 6.71
N ALA A 244 -13.68 7.23 7.12
CA ALA A 244 -13.09 6.20 7.97
C ALA A 244 -13.84 5.99 9.31
N PRO A 245 -14.21 7.03 10.09
CA PRO A 245 -14.96 6.84 11.33
C PRO A 245 -16.39 6.33 11.12
N GLU A 246 -16.94 6.49 9.91
CA GLU A 246 -18.25 5.97 9.51
C GLU A 246 -18.17 4.50 9.06
N PHE A 247 -16.99 3.91 9.01
CA PHE A 247 -16.74 2.59 8.41
C PHE A 247 -17.35 2.46 7.01
N GLN A 248 -17.13 3.48 6.19
CA GLN A 248 -17.64 3.55 4.82
C GLN A 248 -16.50 3.79 3.82
N THR A 249 -16.74 3.35 2.59
CA THR A 249 -15.84 3.62 1.46
C THR A 249 -16.22 4.94 0.77
N THR A 250 -15.24 5.59 0.14
CA THR A 250 -15.47 6.83 -0.62
C THR A 250 -16.39 6.61 -1.83
N ASN A 251 -16.20 5.49 -2.53
CA ASN A 251 -16.94 5.10 -3.74
C ASN A 251 -17.50 3.70 -3.56
N THR A 252 -18.32 3.24 -4.52
CA THR A 252 -18.85 1.87 -4.52
C THR A 252 -17.69 0.86 -4.55
N PRO A 253 -17.55 -0.01 -3.53
CA PRO A 253 -16.43 -0.92 -3.43
C PRO A 253 -16.67 -2.23 -4.18
N ALA A 254 -15.59 -2.94 -4.48
CA ALA A 254 -15.62 -4.34 -4.91
C ALA A 254 -15.91 -5.26 -3.71
N VAL A 255 -17.16 -5.36 -3.28
CA VAL A 255 -17.60 -6.02 -2.04
C VAL A 255 -16.99 -7.42 -1.87
N ASN A 256 -16.93 -8.21 -2.95
CA ASN A 256 -16.35 -9.56 -2.92
C ASN A 256 -14.87 -9.56 -2.52
N LEU A 257 -14.10 -8.53 -2.93
CA LEU A 257 -12.70 -8.39 -2.51
C LEU A 257 -12.58 -8.00 -1.03
N PHE A 258 -13.55 -7.28 -0.48
CA PHE A 258 -13.59 -6.98 0.96
C PHE A 258 -13.87 -8.25 1.79
N TYR A 259 -14.70 -9.16 1.30
CA TYR A 259 -14.85 -10.48 1.95
C TYR A 259 -13.54 -11.29 1.93
N ALA A 260 -12.81 -11.24 0.82
CA ALA A 260 -11.49 -11.87 0.74
C ALA A 260 -10.50 -11.21 1.70
N LEU A 261 -10.53 -9.88 1.80
CA LEU A 261 -9.69 -9.11 2.73
C LEU A 261 -9.97 -9.51 4.18
N ASP A 262 -11.23 -9.59 4.58
CA ASP A 262 -11.66 -10.00 5.92
C ASP A 262 -11.11 -11.39 6.28
N ALA A 263 -11.38 -12.39 5.44
CA ALA A 263 -10.87 -13.74 5.63
C ALA A 263 -9.34 -13.81 5.71
N GLN A 264 -8.65 -13.01 4.90
CA GLN A 264 -7.19 -12.99 4.91
C GLN A 264 -6.61 -12.26 6.12
N MET A 265 -7.26 -11.17 6.58
CA MET A 265 -6.83 -10.48 7.80
C MET A 265 -6.93 -11.39 9.02
N GLU A 266 -8.02 -12.15 9.15
CA GLU A 266 -8.15 -13.14 10.20
C GLU A 266 -6.97 -14.13 10.20
N ARG A 267 -6.60 -14.68 9.04
CA ARG A 267 -5.47 -15.61 8.88
C ARG A 267 -4.12 -14.98 9.24
N ILE A 268 -3.89 -13.74 8.78
CA ILE A 268 -2.64 -13.01 9.09
C ILE A 268 -2.53 -12.77 10.59
N MET A 269 -3.61 -12.39 11.24
CA MET A 269 -3.62 -12.16 12.69
C MET A 269 -3.47 -13.46 13.49
N GLN A 270 -4.01 -14.58 13.02
CA GLN A 270 -3.79 -15.91 13.62
C GLN A 270 -2.33 -16.37 13.50
N GLU A 271 -1.67 -16.14 12.37
CA GLU A 271 -0.22 -16.38 12.20
C GLU A 271 0.62 -15.47 13.10
N GLY A 272 0.20 -14.24 13.27
CA GLY A 272 0.93 -13.16 13.92
C GLY A 272 1.98 -12.52 13.00
N LEU A 273 2.08 -11.18 13.06
CA LEU A 273 2.95 -10.43 12.13
C LEU A 273 4.44 -10.76 12.32
N GLU A 274 4.90 -10.87 13.56
CA GLU A 274 6.30 -11.20 13.87
C GLU A 274 6.67 -12.59 13.32
N ALA A 275 5.82 -13.58 13.52
CA ALA A 275 6.02 -14.94 12.99
C ALA A 275 6.01 -14.92 11.46
N ARG A 276 5.12 -14.13 10.86
CA ARG A 276 5.03 -13.96 9.42
C ARG A 276 6.27 -13.30 8.83
N TRP A 277 6.76 -12.22 9.43
CA TRP A 277 8.02 -11.57 9.01
C TRP A 277 9.21 -12.50 9.14
N ALA A 278 9.33 -13.22 10.27
CA ALA A 278 10.40 -14.20 10.48
C ALA A 278 10.37 -15.32 9.42
N ARG A 279 9.17 -15.80 9.06
CA ARG A 279 9.01 -16.81 8.01
C ARG A 279 9.44 -16.28 6.64
N HIS A 280 9.06 -15.05 6.27
CA HIS A 280 9.49 -14.43 5.02
C HIS A 280 11.00 -14.21 4.98
N GLN A 281 11.58 -13.74 6.08
CA GLN A 281 13.03 -13.54 6.21
C GLN A 281 13.79 -14.86 6.03
N ALA A 282 13.36 -15.91 6.73
CA ALA A 282 13.99 -17.24 6.60
C ALA A 282 13.90 -17.81 5.18
N MET A 283 12.80 -17.55 4.45
CA MET A 283 12.69 -17.94 3.03
C MET A 283 13.65 -17.15 2.15
N ALA A 284 13.80 -15.84 2.38
CA ALA A 284 14.76 -15.01 1.64
C ALA A 284 16.20 -15.46 1.89
N GLU A 285 16.59 -15.65 3.14
CA GLU A 285 17.94 -16.13 3.51
C GLU A 285 18.26 -17.48 2.87
N ARG A 286 17.30 -18.40 2.86
CA ARG A 286 17.45 -19.70 2.21
C ARG A 286 17.64 -19.57 0.69
N THR A 287 16.96 -18.62 0.06
CA THR A 287 17.09 -18.35 -1.38
C THR A 287 18.45 -17.73 -1.70
N TRP A 288 18.95 -16.81 -0.87
CA TRP A 288 20.26 -16.20 -1.07
C TRP A 288 21.42 -17.17 -0.83
N ALA A 289 21.22 -18.16 0.04
CA ALA A 289 22.23 -19.20 0.30
C ALA A 289 22.29 -20.29 -0.78
N TRP A 290 21.30 -20.37 -1.63
CA TRP A 290 21.23 -21.35 -2.75
C TRP A 290 21.93 -20.84 -3.99
#